data_6de74b33e786bdd9579d054402cc929d
#
_entry.id   6de74b33e786bdd9579d054402cc929d
#
_cell.length_a   1.000
_cell.length_b   1.000
_cell.length_c   1.000
_cell.angle_alpha   90.00
_cell.angle_beta   90.00
_cell.angle_gamma   90.00
#
_symmetry.space_group_name_H-M   'P 1'
#
loop_
_entity.id
_entity.type
_entity.pdbx_description
1 polymer ?
#
loop_
_entity_poly.entity_id
_entity_poly.type
_entity_poly.pdbx_seq_one_letter_code
_entity_poly.pdbx_strand_id
1 'polypeptide(L)'
;VVELENIFSEKVGNYGLRRCSIEDLKKVISINLITLPENYSDYFFEDLLKSSPESFIVAEKNDEIVGYIMCRIEYGFSNFKRFNLSRKGHIVSLAVLENHRGNKLGKSLISSAVNALKLKGCNEAYLEVRATNDEAVAIYKQLGFKITSVISGYYRDNEKANLMGIQLMEQK
;
A
#
# COMPACT_ATOMS: atom_id res chain seq x y z
N VAL A 1 16.23 -8.84 -27.67
CA VAL A 1 14.82 -8.50 -27.42
C VAL A 1 14.82 -7.64 -26.17
N VAL A 2 14.69 -6.33 -26.37
CA VAL A 2 14.44 -5.41 -25.25
C VAL A 2 13.04 -5.77 -24.77
N GLU A 3 12.93 -6.46 -23.64
CA GLU A 3 11.68 -6.48 -22.90
C GLU A 3 11.32 -5.02 -22.66
N LEU A 4 10.27 -4.57 -23.30
CA LEU A 4 9.60 -3.33 -22.91
C LEU A 4 9.16 -3.56 -21.48
N GLU A 5 9.97 -3.09 -20.53
CA GLU A 5 9.56 -2.97 -19.13
C GLU A 5 8.19 -2.31 -19.16
N ASN A 6 7.20 -2.99 -18.64
CA ASN A 6 5.83 -2.49 -18.60
C ASN A 6 5.84 -1.27 -17.68
N ILE A 7 6.11 -0.10 -18.27
CA ILE A 7 6.24 1.16 -17.54
C ILE A 7 4.82 1.50 -17.07
N PHE A 8 4.53 1.18 -15.80
CA PHE A 8 3.28 1.58 -15.17
C PHE A 8 3.22 3.11 -15.10
N SER A 9 2.19 3.68 -15.68
CA SER A 9 1.89 5.11 -15.61
C SER A 9 0.37 5.32 -15.66
N GLU A 10 -0.15 6.07 -14.72
CA GLU A 10 -1.57 6.40 -14.60
C GLU A 10 -1.73 7.89 -14.29
N LYS A 11 -2.75 8.52 -14.84
CA LYS A 11 -3.11 9.91 -14.51
C LYS A 11 -4.34 9.95 -13.62
N VAL A 12 -4.28 10.77 -12.57
CA VAL A 12 -5.38 11.07 -11.66
C VAL A 12 -5.51 12.60 -11.56
N GLY A 13 -6.40 13.18 -12.36
CA GLY A 13 -6.48 14.64 -12.50
C GLY A 13 -5.15 15.22 -12.99
N ASN A 14 -4.57 16.13 -12.21
CA ASN A 14 -3.27 16.76 -12.49
C ASN A 14 -2.08 15.99 -11.91
N TYR A 15 -2.31 14.80 -11.37
CA TYR A 15 -1.29 13.94 -10.76
C TYR A 15 -0.94 12.78 -11.68
N GLY A 16 0.31 12.32 -11.60
CA GLY A 16 0.77 11.09 -12.20
C GLY A 16 1.07 10.05 -11.14
N LEU A 17 0.69 8.79 -11.39
CA LEU A 17 1.14 7.64 -10.63
C LEU A 17 2.17 6.87 -11.45
N ARG A 18 3.27 6.47 -10.84
CA ARG A 18 4.30 5.64 -11.47
C ARG A 18 5.02 4.79 -10.43
N ARG A 19 5.77 3.81 -10.88
CA ARG A 19 6.66 3.06 -10.00
C ARG A 19 7.70 3.96 -9.36
N CYS A 20 7.99 3.71 -8.08
CA CYS A 20 9.07 4.35 -7.36
C CYS A 20 10.42 3.97 -7.96
N SER A 21 11.32 4.93 -8.10
CA SER A 21 12.72 4.70 -8.42
C SER A 21 13.60 4.91 -7.20
N ILE A 22 14.88 4.51 -7.28
CA ILE A 22 15.82 4.68 -6.17
C ILE A 22 16.02 6.15 -5.81
N GLU A 23 15.98 7.03 -6.78
CA GLU A 23 16.13 8.49 -6.61
C GLU A 23 14.94 9.11 -5.85
N ASP A 24 13.77 8.48 -5.90
CA ASP A 24 12.57 8.94 -5.19
C ASP A 24 12.61 8.65 -3.68
N LEU A 25 13.41 7.69 -3.24
CA LEU A 25 13.39 7.18 -1.86
C LEU A 25 13.60 8.26 -0.81
N LYS A 26 14.49 9.20 -1.06
CA LYS A 26 14.71 10.32 -0.14
C LYS A 26 13.43 11.09 0.14
N LYS A 27 12.66 11.38 -0.90
CA LYS A 27 11.40 12.10 -0.78
C LYS A 27 10.32 11.25 -0.16
N VAL A 28 10.23 9.98 -0.51
CA VAL A 28 9.30 9.01 0.09
C VAL A 28 9.54 8.89 1.60
N ILE A 29 10.77 8.73 2.03
CA ILE A 29 11.15 8.66 3.45
C ILE A 29 10.78 9.97 4.17
N SER A 30 11.04 11.12 3.55
CA SER A 30 10.63 12.42 4.08
C SER A 30 9.11 12.52 4.28
N ILE A 31 8.33 12.06 3.31
CA ILE A 31 6.87 12.03 3.42
C ILE A 31 6.42 11.13 4.58
N ASN A 32 7.02 9.95 4.72
CA ASN A 32 6.73 9.04 5.84
C ASN A 32 6.98 9.74 7.19
N LEU A 33 8.12 10.40 7.36
CA LEU A 33 8.47 11.10 8.59
C LEU A 33 7.51 12.24 8.94
N ILE A 34 7.04 12.97 7.93
CA ILE A 34 6.13 14.12 8.12
C ILE A 34 4.70 13.69 8.41
N THR A 35 4.23 12.62 7.77
CA THR A 35 2.80 12.30 7.72
C THR A 35 2.36 11.19 8.64
N LEU A 36 3.25 10.28 9.01
CA LEU A 36 2.91 9.07 9.75
C LEU A 36 3.71 8.97 11.05
N PRO A 37 3.09 8.51 12.15
CA PRO A 37 3.80 8.20 13.39
C PRO A 37 4.62 6.91 13.28
N GLU A 38 4.26 5.99 12.39
CA GLU A 38 4.97 4.74 12.13
C GLU A 38 6.08 4.96 11.10
N ASN A 39 7.32 5.07 11.57
CA ASN A 39 8.49 5.31 10.75
C ASN A 39 9.35 4.05 10.63
N TYR A 40 9.93 3.85 9.46
CA TYR A 40 10.80 2.73 9.14
C TYR A 40 12.21 3.22 8.85
N SER A 41 13.20 2.32 8.96
CA SER A 41 14.58 2.61 8.58
C SER A 41 14.70 2.81 7.05
N ASP A 42 15.71 3.58 6.63
CA ASP A 42 15.99 3.78 5.20
C ASP A 42 16.22 2.44 4.48
N TYR A 43 16.90 1.51 5.14
CA TYR A 43 17.15 0.17 4.63
C TYR A 43 15.85 -0.59 4.33
N PHE A 44 14.82 -0.40 5.15
CA PHE A 44 13.53 -1.07 4.94
C PHE A 44 12.83 -0.58 3.66
N PHE A 45 12.90 0.71 3.37
CA PHE A 45 12.39 1.27 2.11
C PHE A 45 13.15 0.72 0.90
N GLU A 46 14.47 0.66 0.99
CA GLU A 46 15.31 0.09 -0.07
C GLU A 46 15.01 -1.39 -0.30
N ASP A 47 14.84 -2.16 0.77
CA ASP A 47 14.51 -3.59 0.71
C ASP A 47 13.17 -3.83 0.00
N LEU A 48 12.14 -3.07 0.34
CA LEU A 48 10.83 -3.18 -0.32
C LEU A 48 10.88 -2.75 -1.79
N LEU A 49 11.67 -1.74 -2.13
CA LEU A 49 11.85 -1.33 -3.52
C LEU A 49 12.52 -2.43 -4.35
N LYS A 50 13.46 -3.17 -3.78
CA LYS A 50 14.14 -4.29 -4.43
C LYS A 50 13.26 -5.54 -4.53
N SER A 51 12.55 -5.86 -3.46
CA SER A 51 11.79 -7.12 -3.36
C SER A 51 10.40 -7.06 -3.98
N SER A 52 9.76 -5.90 -4.02
CA SER A 52 8.40 -5.70 -4.51
C SER A 52 8.25 -4.39 -5.29
N PRO A 53 9.04 -4.17 -6.34
CA PRO A 53 9.06 -2.89 -7.07
C PRO A 53 7.74 -2.57 -7.76
N GLU A 54 6.99 -3.57 -8.20
CA GLU A 54 5.74 -3.38 -8.94
C GLU A 54 4.63 -2.77 -8.08
N SER A 55 4.67 -2.98 -6.78
CA SER A 55 3.70 -2.44 -5.81
C SER A 55 4.27 -1.31 -4.95
N PHE A 56 5.40 -0.77 -5.33
CA PHE A 56 5.96 0.46 -4.78
C PHE A 56 5.71 1.62 -5.75
N ILE A 57 4.68 2.40 -5.47
CA ILE A 57 4.14 3.40 -6.40
C ILE A 57 4.18 4.77 -5.75
N VAL A 58 4.54 5.78 -6.52
CA VAL A 58 4.55 7.18 -6.10
C VAL A 58 3.52 7.99 -6.87
N ALA A 59 2.97 8.99 -6.22
CA ALA A 59 2.15 10.02 -6.83
C ALA A 59 2.97 11.31 -6.95
N GLU A 60 2.95 11.90 -8.12
CA GLU A 60 3.70 13.14 -8.41
C GLU A 60 2.84 14.20 -9.06
N LYS A 61 3.23 15.46 -8.85
CA LYS A 61 2.69 16.63 -9.54
C LYS A 61 3.85 17.59 -9.81
N ASN A 62 3.96 18.05 -11.07
CA ASN A 62 5.04 18.95 -11.48
C ASN A 62 6.43 18.43 -11.06
N ASP A 63 6.72 17.16 -11.31
CA ASP A 63 7.97 16.47 -10.97
C ASP A 63 8.28 16.38 -9.45
N GLU A 64 7.31 16.68 -8.59
CA GLU A 64 7.44 16.51 -7.15
C GLU A 64 6.60 15.34 -6.65
N ILE A 65 7.23 14.47 -5.84
CA ILE A 65 6.54 13.37 -5.17
C ILE A 65 5.69 13.94 -4.03
N VAL A 66 4.42 13.58 -4.01
CA VAL A 66 3.43 14.06 -3.03
C VAL A 66 2.77 12.94 -2.24
N GLY A 67 2.98 11.71 -2.63
CA GLY A 67 2.45 10.54 -1.95
C GLY A 67 3.09 9.25 -2.43
N TYR A 68 2.88 8.18 -1.70
CA TYR A 68 3.41 6.87 -2.03
C TYR A 68 2.58 5.75 -1.41
N ILE A 69 2.76 4.55 -1.94
CA ILE A 69 2.35 3.29 -1.34
C ILE A 69 3.48 2.27 -1.49
N MET A 70 3.73 1.47 -0.47
CA MET A 70 4.67 0.36 -0.53
C MET A 70 4.08 -0.90 0.08
N CYS A 71 4.34 -2.03 -0.56
CA CYS A 71 3.80 -3.32 -0.20
C CYS A 71 4.91 -4.36 -0.10
N ARG A 72 4.60 -5.46 0.59
CA ARG A 72 5.46 -6.64 0.69
C ARG A 72 4.66 -7.87 0.30
N ILE A 73 5.25 -8.74 -0.51
CA ILE A 73 4.67 -10.04 -0.84
C ILE A 73 5.20 -11.08 0.14
N GLU A 74 4.30 -11.83 0.74
CA GLU A 74 4.63 -12.83 1.75
C GLU A 74 3.76 -14.09 1.61
N TYR A 75 4.19 -15.18 2.20
CA TYR A 75 3.39 -16.38 2.37
C TYR A 75 2.98 -16.50 3.83
N GLY A 76 1.72 -16.85 4.06
CA GLY A 76 1.18 -17.01 5.39
C GLY A 76 -0.22 -17.57 5.36
N PHE A 77 -0.81 -17.71 6.54
CA PHE A 77 -2.20 -18.15 6.62
C PHE A 77 -3.14 -17.08 6.06
N SER A 78 -4.13 -17.54 5.28
CA SER A 78 -5.17 -16.69 4.74
C SER A 78 -5.94 -15.97 5.84
N ASN A 79 -6.27 -14.71 5.61
CA ASN A 79 -7.16 -13.93 6.47
C ASN A 79 -8.65 -14.30 6.28
N PHE A 80 -8.96 -15.05 5.22
CA PHE A 80 -10.33 -15.41 4.83
C PHE A 80 -10.64 -16.89 5.02
N LYS A 81 -9.66 -17.76 4.77
CA LYS A 81 -9.83 -19.22 4.83
C LYS A 81 -8.91 -19.79 5.90
N ARG A 82 -9.51 -20.17 7.01
CA ARG A 82 -8.77 -20.72 8.17
C ARG A 82 -7.94 -21.92 7.75
N PHE A 83 -6.69 -21.95 8.21
CA PHE A 83 -5.69 -23.01 7.95
C PHE A 83 -5.19 -23.14 6.49
N ASN A 84 -5.63 -22.30 5.57
CA ASN A 84 -5.09 -22.29 4.23
C ASN A 84 -3.87 -21.35 4.12
N LEU A 85 -2.83 -21.82 3.47
CA LEU A 85 -1.70 -20.97 3.10
C LEU A 85 -2.08 -20.12 1.88
N SER A 86 -1.61 -18.90 1.88
CA SER A 86 -1.93 -17.92 0.85
C SER A 86 -0.72 -17.07 0.51
N ARG A 87 -0.56 -16.73 -0.76
CA ARG A 87 0.36 -15.68 -1.19
C ARG A 87 -0.34 -14.34 -0.98
N LYS A 88 0.22 -13.53 -0.10
CA LYS A 88 -0.43 -12.33 0.42
C LYS A 88 0.38 -11.08 0.04
N GLY A 89 -0.34 -10.04 -0.34
CA GLY A 89 0.21 -8.70 -0.44
C GLY A 89 -0.08 -7.91 0.85
N HIS A 90 0.96 -7.54 1.58
CA HIS A 90 0.83 -6.66 2.74
C HIS A 90 1.05 -5.21 2.30
N ILE A 91 0.03 -4.38 2.42
CA ILE A 91 0.17 -2.93 2.24
C ILE A 91 0.81 -2.39 3.53
N VAL A 92 2.10 -2.08 3.45
CA VAL A 92 2.91 -1.73 4.62
C VAL A 92 2.74 -0.27 5.00
N SER A 93 2.74 0.61 4.01
CA SER A 93 2.66 2.05 4.24
C SER A 93 2.03 2.78 3.06
N LEU A 94 1.20 3.75 3.37
CA LEU A 94 0.52 4.63 2.42
C LEU A 94 0.47 6.03 3.03
N ALA A 95 0.92 7.02 2.30
CA ALA A 95 0.81 8.41 2.72
C ALA A 95 0.66 9.37 1.55
N VAL A 96 -0.10 10.43 1.78
CA VAL A 96 -0.24 11.58 0.88
C VAL A 96 -0.01 12.84 1.72
N LEU A 97 0.81 13.76 1.22
CA LEU A 97 1.02 15.06 1.86
C LEU A 97 -0.30 15.79 2.06
N GLU A 98 -0.45 16.45 3.20
CA GLU A 98 -1.70 17.07 3.62
C GLU A 98 -2.29 18.02 2.55
N ASN A 99 -1.46 18.86 1.95
CA ASN A 99 -1.89 19.82 0.92
C ASN A 99 -2.38 19.18 -0.37
N HIS A 100 -2.16 17.87 -0.55
CA HIS A 100 -2.55 17.12 -1.74
C HIS A 100 -3.67 16.10 -1.47
N ARG A 101 -4.19 16.06 -0.25
CA ARG A 101 -5.34 15.22 0.11
C ARG A 101 -6.63 15.72 -0.52
N GLY A 102 -7.65 14.88 -0.59
CA GLY A 102 -8.92 15.23 -1.21
C GLY A 102 -8.93 15.17 -2.75
N ASN A 103 -7.88 14.64 -3.37
CA ASN A 103 -7.72 14.47 -4.82
C ASN A 103 -7.79 12.99 -5.26
N LYS A 104 -8.35 12.12 -4.44
CA LYS A 104 -8.48 10.68 -4.70
C LYS A 104 -7.16 9.92 -4.84
N LEU A 105 -6.03 10.50 -4.44
CA LEU A 105 -4.71 9.88 -4.58
C LEU A 105 -4.57 8.61 -3.73
N GLY A 106 -5.07 8.62 -2.49
CA GLY A 106 -5.04 7.44 -1.62
C GLY A 106 -5.76 6.25 -2.25
N LYS A 107 -6.97 6.45 -2.74
CA LYS A 107 -7.73 5.40 -3.45
C LYS A 107 -7.00 4.90 -4.69
N SER A 108 -6.46 5.79 -5.49
CA SER A 108 -5.76 5.44 -6.73
C SER A 108 -4.48 4.69 -6.46
N LEU A 109 -3.70 5.08 -5.44
CA LEU A 109 -2.50 4.37 -5.00
C LEU A 109 -2.84 2.95 -4.53
N ILE A 110 -3.87 2.79 -3.71
CA ILE A 110 -4.32 1.47 -3.25
C ILE A 110 -4.76 0.60 -4.42
N SER A 111 -5.61 1.13 -5.30
CA SER A 111 -6.12 0.38 -6.46
C SER A 111 -5.00 -0.09 -7.38
N SER A 112 -4.02 0.77 -7.65
CA SER A 112 -2.86 0.44 -8.48
C SER A 112 -1.96 -0.60 -7.83
N ALA A 113 -1.71 -0.48 -6.52
CA ALA A 113 -0.92 -1.46 -5.77
C ALA A 113 -1.62 -2.82 -5.69
N VAL A 114 -2.92 -2.85 -5.41
CA VAL A 114 -3.73 -4.08 -5.37
C VAL A 114 -3.72 -4.78 -6.74
N ASN A 115 -3.85 -4.04 -7.82
CA ASN A 115 -3.75 -4.59 -9.16
C ASN A 115 -2.36 -5.18 -9.44
N ALA A 116 -1.29 -4.50 -9.05
CA ALA A 116 0.07 -5.01 -9.17
C ALA A 116 0.28 -6.30 -8.36
N LEU A 117 -0.23 -6.36 -7.13
CA LEU A 117 -0.17 -7.56 -6.29
C LEU A 117 -0.92 -8.73 -6.92
N LYS A 118 -2.09 -8.47 -7.50
CA LYS A 118 -2.87 -9.47 -8.23
C LYS A 118 -2.09 -10.02 -9.43
N LEU A 119 -1.47 -9.16 -10.21
CA LEU A 119 -0.63 -9.56 -11.36
C LEU A 119 0.60 -10.37 -10.94
N LYS A 120 1.10 -10.16 -9.72
CA LYS A 120 2.20 -10.95 -9.12
C LYS A 120 1.73 -12.25 -8.46
N GLY A 121 0.48 -12.61 -8.64
CA GLY A 121 -0.07 -13.88 -8.17
C GLY A 121 -0.51 -13.90 -6.70
N CYS A 122 -0.68 -12.74 -6.07
CA CYS A 122 -1.25 -12.69 -4.73
C CYS A 122 -2.72 -13.09 -4.73
N ASN A 123 -3.10 -13.95 -3.79
CA ASN A 123 -4.48 -14.40 -3.64
C ASN A 123 -5.32 -13.41 -2.83
N GLU A 124 -4.67 -12.68 -1.94
CA GLU A 124 -5.28 -11.68 -1.08
C GLU A 124 -4.30 -10.55 -0.78
N ALA A 125 -4.82 -9.39 -0.38
CA ALA A 125 -4.05 -8.29 0.16
C ALA A 125 -4.65 -7.87 1.50
N TYR A 126 -3.83 -7.31 2.38
CA TYR A 126 -4.28 -6.86 3.70
C TYR A 126 -3.46 -5.68 4.20
N LEU A 127 -4.02 -5.02 5.19
CA LEU A 127 -3.41 -3.89 5.89
C LEU A 127 -3.92 -3.81 7.33
N GLU A 128 -3.19 -3.09 8.15
CA GLU A 128 -3.61 -2.66 9.47
C GLU A 128 -3.96 -1.17 9.45
N VAL A 129 -5.05 -0.81 10.08
CA VAL A 129 -5.50 0.58 10.20
C VAL A 129 -5.97 0.83 11.63
N ARG A 130 -5.68 2.02 12.17
CA ARG A 130 -6.17 2.41 13.50
C ARG A 130 -7.69 2.27 13.56
N ALA A 131 -8.18 1.60 14.60
CA ALA A 131 -9.61 1.31 14.74
C ALA A 131 -10.46 2.60 14.79
N THR A 132 -9.88 3.71 15.26
CA THR A 132 -10.54 5.03 15.31
C THR A 132 -10.43 5.85 14.03
N ASN A 133 -9.68 5.40 13.04
CA ASN A 133 -9.52 6.11 11.77
C ASN A 133 -10.70 5.78 10.82
N ASP A 134 -11.88 6.32 11.15
CA ASP A 134 -13.12 6.03 10.43
C ASP A 134 -13.07 6.43 8.94
N GLU A 135 -12.35 7.51 8.63
CA GLU A 135 -12.18 7.98 7.25
C GLU A 135 -11.40 6.95 6.41
N ALA A 136 -10.27 6.48 6.92
CA ALA A 136 -9.48 5.46 6.22
C ALA A 136 -10.23 4.13 6.11
N VAL A 137 -10.88 3.68 7.18
CA VAL A 137 -11.70 2.46 7.17
C VAL A 137 -12.80 2.55 6.10
N ALA A 138 -13.47 3.69 5.99
CA ALA A 138 -14.50 3.90 4.97
C ALA A 138 -13.95 3.81 3.54
N ILE A 139 -12.78 4.40 3.30
CA ILE A 139 -12.10 4.32 1.99
C ILE A 139 -11.76 2.87 1.64
N TYR A 140 -11.19 2.12 2.56
CA TYR A 140 -10.86 0.71 2.32
C TYR A 140 -12.10 -0.15 2.07
N LYS A 141 -13.18 0.07 2.81
CA LYS A 141 -14.46 -0.60 2.56
C LYS A 141 -15.01 -0.29 1.17
N GLN A 142 -14.93 0.94 0.71
CA GLN A 142 -15.35 1.33 -0.64
C GLN A 142 -14.54 0.62 -1.73
N LEU A 143 -13.29 0.28 -1.46
CA LEU A 143 -12.41 -0.46 -2.37
C LEU A 143 -12.60 -1.99 -2.29
N GLY A 144 -13.48 -2.47 -1.44
CA GLY A 144 -13.80 -3.89 -1.30
C GLY A 144 -13.07 -4.61 -0.16
N PHE A 145 -12.29 -3.89 0.65
CA PHE A 145 -11.69 -4.48 1.86
C PHE A 145 -12.73 -4.72 2.94
N LYS A 146 -12.53 -5.76 3.72
CA LYS A 146 -13.35 -6.13 4.88
C LYS A 146 -12.49 -6.23 6.13
N ILE A 147 -13.07 -5.88 7.27
CA ILE A 147 -12.43 -6.14 8.56
C ILE A 147 -12.46 -7.65 8.81
N THR A 148 -11.28 -8.27 8.90
CA THR A 148 -11.14 -9.71 9.15
C THR A 148 -10.81 -10.03 10.59
N SER A 149 -10.16 -9.12 11.29
CA SER A 149 -9.89 -9.24 12.73
C SER A 149 -9.53 -7.88 13.34
N VAL A 150 -9.46 -7.84 14.68
CA VAL A 150 -9.04 -6.68 15.46
C VAL A 150 -7.84 -7.10 16.31
N ILE A 151 -6.77 -6.33 16.25
CA ILE A 151 -5.53 -6.59 17.00
C ILE A 151 -5.44 -5.59 18.14
N SER A 152 -5.58 -6.07 19.38
CA SER A 152 -5.49 -5.23 20.60
C SER A 152 -4.05 -4.80 20.84
N GLY A 153 -3.84 -3.54 21.25
CA GLY A 153 -2.52 -3.02 21.63
C GLY A 153 -1.50 -3.01 20.50
N TYR A 154 -1.93 -2.88 19.27
CA TYR A 154 -1.06 -2.98 18.09
C TYR A 154 -0.10 -1.80 17.94
N TYR A 155 -0.58 -0.57 18.15
CA TYR A 155 0.23 0.63 18.03
C TYR A 155 0.95 0.96 19.34
N ARG A 156 2.01 1.78 19.28
CA ARG A 156 2.82 2.16 20.45
C ARG A 156 2.02 2.85 21.54
N ASP A 157 0.97 3.57 21.18
CA ASP A 157 0.01 4.21 22.08
C ASP A 157 -1.06 3.25 22.60
N ASN A 158 -0.90 1.95 22.35
CA ASN A 158 -1.80 0.86 22.73
C ASN A 158 -3.18 0.88 22.02
N GLU A 159 -3.34 1.68 20.97
CA GLU A 159 -4.56 1.68 20.17
C GLU A 159 -4.70 0.35 19.40
N LYS A 160 -5.95 -0.09 19.23
CA LYS A 160 -6.30 -1.28 18.42
C LYS A 160 -6.10 -0.99 16.94
N ALA A 161 -5.71 -2.03 16.20
CA ALA A 161 -5.76 -2.03 14.75
C ALA A 161 -6.91 -2.90 14.23
N ASN A 162 -7.60 -2.41 13.22
CA ASN A 162 -8.40 -3.27 12.36
C ASN A 162 -7.48 -3.90 11.31
N LEU A 163 -7.50 -5.21 11.22
CA LEU A 163 -6.92 -5.95 10.11
C LEU A 163 -7.96 -6.00 9.00
N MET A 164 -7.66 -5.37 7.87
CA MET A 164 -8.57 -5.34 6.73
C MET A 164 -7.96 -6.07 5.54
N GLY A 165 -8.75 -6.88 4.86
CA GLY A 165 -8.29 -7.68 3.74
C GLY A 165 -9.25 -7.69 2.56
N ILE A 166 -8.70 -8.02 1.40
CA ILE A 166 -9.44 -8.20 0.15
C ILE A 166 -8.96 -9.47 -0.56
N GLN A 167 -9.90 -10.26 -1.06
CA GLN A 167 -9.59 -11.41 -1.91
C GLN A 167 -9.35 -10.92 -3.34
N LEU A 168 -8.24 -11.35 -3.95
CA LEU A 168 -7.82 -10.93 -5.28
C LEU A 168 -8.10 -11.99 -6.36
N MET A 169 -8.04 -13.26 -5.96
CA MET A 169 -8.31 -14.40 -6.82
C MET A 169 -9.13 -15.43 -6.07
N GLU A 170 -10.07 -16.06 -6.76
CA GLU A 170 -10.74 -17.25 -6.22
C GLU A 170 -9.72 -18.39 -6.14
N GLN A 171 -9.54 -18.94 -4.94
CA GLN A 171 -8.82 -20.20 -4.78
C GLN A 171 -9.73 -21.30 -5.31
N LYS A 172 -9.30 -21.94 -6.41
CA LYS A 172 -9.93 -23.15 -6.93
C LYS A 172 -9.73 -24.31 -5.96
#